data_09e6c856fdc276b1bb36ed70b3efee7b
#
_entry.id   09e6c856fdc276b1bb36ed70b3efee7b
#
_cell.length_a   1.000
_cell.length_b   1.000
_cell.length_c   1.000
_cell.angle_alpha   90.00
_cell.angle_beta   90.00
_cell.angle_gamma   90.00
#
_symmetry.space_group_name_H-M   'P 1'
#
loop_
_entity.id
_entity.type
_entity.pdbx_description
1 polymer ?
#
loop_
_entity_poly.entity_id
_entity_poly.type
_entity_poly.pdbx_seq_one_letter_code
_entity_poly.pdbx_strand_id
1 'polypeptide(L)'
;MSPTSSREREATPGILPSSSQLGKYIKGNAFRLTPDLVIKRCSTIRTSIEAEALAFVAAHTSIPVPRVHSYWFDGDQGSVVMDYMEGEMLQRVWRSISEAQRLTVMRKIATFVDELRAIPQPRPIDDANLPPTGWIGSPLGHSFCDFAITQCTTLLGPFPSERAFWDYRLSLYEQFSEGHPPDLARIADLRRSMPCDHPIVFTHGDINRRNVLVRVHGEGPDDIEITAVLDWEQAGWRPIYWESLKWTFEDGHTPGWGDFGRKEIAGQYSSDVELDYALQSITGYIPL
;
A
#
# COMPACT_ATOMS: atom_id res chain seq x y z
N MET A 1 30.65 20.20 -22.00
CA MET A 1 29.93 20.62 -20.81
C MET A 1 29.16 19.41 -20.32
N SER A 2 29.67 18.75 -19.31
CA SER A 2 29.08 17.52 -18.74
C SER A 2 27.87 17.86 -17.86
N PRO A 3 26.76 17.08 -17.88
CA PRO A 3 25.68 17.29 -16.96
C PRO A 3 26.09 16.79 -15.58
N THR A 4 25.94 17.65 -14.62
CA THR A 4 26.14 17.40 -13.20
C THR A 4 25.14 16.37 -12.68
N SER A 5 25.68 15.28 -12.19
CA SER A 5 24.95 14.24 -11.43
C SER A 5 24.14 14.88 -10.29
N SER A 6 22.85 14.59 -10.28
CA SER A 6 21.99 14.86 -9.13
C SER A 6 22.45 13.98 -7.97
N ARG A 7 23.25 14.56 -7.09
CA ARG A 7 23.64 13.94 -5.83
C ARG A 7 22.38 13.72 -5.00
N GLU A 8 22.09 12.46 -4.72
CA GLU A 8 21.25 12.03 -3.62
C GLU A 8 21.64 12.85 -2.39
N ARG A 9 20.63 13.48 -1.76
CA ARG A 9 20.84 14.08 -0.45
C ARG A 9 20.88 12.94 0.57
N GLU A 10 22.03 12.29 0.71
CA GLU A 10 22.32 11.53 1.92
C GLU A 10 22.22 12.51 3.09
N ALA A 11 21.16 12.37 3.87
CA ALA A 11 21.08 13.01 5.16
C ALA A 11 22.25 12.48 5.98
N THR A 12 23.09 13.37 6.50
CA THR A 12 24.19 13.05 7.41
C THR A 12 23.66 12.09 8.47
N PRO A 13 24.31 10.93 8.73
CA PRO A 13 23.86 10.00 9.75
C PRO A 13 23.83 10.74 11.11
N GLY A 14 22.65 11.17 11.51
CA GLY A 14 22.43 11.63 12.87
C GLY A 14 22.70 10.43 13.79
N ILE A 15 23.31 10.66 14.94
CA ILE A 15 23.57 9.63 15.95
C ILE A 15 22.26 8.90 16.20
N LEU A 16 22.24 7.59 15.85
CA LEU A 16 21.08 6.73 16.09
C LEU A 16 20.68 6.81 17.55
N PRO A 17 19.44 7.17 17.88
CA PRO A 17 19.01 7.01 19.26
C PRO A 17 19.12 5.54 19.62
N SER A 18 19.85 5.22 20.69
CA SER A 18 19.90 3.87 21.26
C SER A 18 18.47 3.40 21.57
N SER A 19 18.25 2.10 21.70
CA SER A 19 16.93 1.55 22.06
C SER A 19 16.34 2.19 23.34
N SER A 20 17.21 2.66 24.26
CA SER A 20 16.82 3.38 25.49
C SER A 20 16.44 4.86 25.24
N GLN A 21 16.75 5.43 24.07
CA GLN A 21 16.42 6.80 23.67
C GLN A 21 15.20 6.86 22.76
N LEU A 22 14.64 5.70 22.36
CA LEU A 22 13.39 5.65 21.63
C LEU A 22 12.28 6.18 22.55
N GLY A 23 11.52 7.12 22.04
CA GLY A 23 10.41 7.73 22.75
C GLY A 23 9.28 6.74 23.06
N LYS A 24 8.14 7.27 23.48
CA LYS A 24 6.97 6.45 23.83
C LYS A 24 6.53 5.60 22.64
N TYR A 25 6.44 4.28 22.85
CA TYR A 25 5.85 3.34 21.90
C TYR A 25 4.43 3.76 21.51
N ILE A 26 4.14 3.77 20.22
CA ILE A 26 2.81 4.09 19.69
C ILE A 26 2.11 2.81 19.25
N LYS A 27 2.66 2.08 18.27
CA LYS A 27 2.10 0.86 17.71
C LYS A 27 3.14 0.15 16.84
N GLY A 28 3.18 -1.18 16.90
CA GLY A 28 4.02 -2.00 16.01
C GLY A 28 5.50 -1.64 16.11
N ASN A 29 6.01 -0.93 15.13
CA ASN A 29 7.41 -0.50 15.01
C ASN A 29 7.58 1.02 15.02
N ALA A 30 6.55 1.76 15.46
CA ALA A 30 6.53 3.22 15.51
C ALA A 30 6.66 3.76 16.96
N PHE A 31 7.55 4.73 17.13
CA PHE A 31 7.87 5.35 18.41
C PHE A 31 7.84 6.87 18.29
N ARG A 32 7.24 7.55 19.26
CA ARG A 32 7.21 9.02 19.30
C ARG A 32 8.56 9.55 19.77
N LEU A 33 9.27 10.29 18.92
CA LEU A 33 10.57 10.89 19.26
C LEU A 33 10.41 12.21 20.01
N THR A 34 9.52 13.08 19.51
CA THR A 34 9.19 14.39 20.09
C THR A 34 7.67 14.58 20.08
N PRO A 35 7.12 15.68 20.60
CA PRO A 35 5.70 15.99 20.43
C PRO A 35 5.23 15.98 18.96
N ASP A 36 6.12 16.28 18.02
CA ASP A 36 5.78 16.49 16.62
C ASP A 36 6.36 15.42 15.66
N LEU A 37 7.22 14.52 16.17
CA LEU A 37 7.94 13.57 15.33
C LEU A 37 7.79 12.12 15.80
N VAL A 38 7.71 11.23 14.80
CA VAL A 38 7.69 9.76 14.96
C VAL A 38 8.87 9.17 14.22
N ILE A 39 9.47 8.12 14.78
CA ILE A 39 10.35 7.20 14.08
C ILE A 39 9.62 5.87 13.88
N LYS A 40 9.62 5.37 12.65
CA LYS A 40 9.18 4.01 12.30
C LYS A 40 10.40 3.21 11.87
N ARG A 41 10.50 1.94 12.34
CA ARG A 41 11.58 1.01 12.00
C ARG A 41 11.02 -0.22 11.34
N CYS A 42 11.57 -0.60 10.19
CA CYS A 42 11.22 -1.82 9.49
C CYS A 42 12.41 -2.32 8.66
N SER A 43 12.20 -3.23 7.72
CA SER A 43 13.25 -3.61 6.77
C SER A 43 13.64 -2.43 5.88
N THR A 44 14.86 -2.44 5.36
CA THR A 44 15.37 -1.43 4.42
C THR A 44 14.42 -1.20 3.27
N ILE A 45 13.88 -2.27 2.69
CA ILE A 45 12.96 -2.24 1.55
C ILE A 45 11.67 -1.50 1.88
N ARG A 46 11.00 -1.87 2.96
CA ARG A 46 9.74 -1.25 3.38
C ARG A 46 9.94 0.23 3.72
N THR A 47 11.08 0.55 4.35
CA THR A 47 11.45 1.94 4.66
C THR A 47 11.65 2.78 3.40
N SER A 48 12.33 2.25 2.37
CA SER A 48 12.50 2.95 1.09
C SER A 48 11.16 3.22 0.43
N ILE A 49 10.32 2.18 0.30
CA ILE A 49 9.00 2.30 -0.34
C ILE A 49 8.14 3.32 0.39
N GLU A 50 8.09 3.26 1.72
CA GLU A 50 7.28 4.19 2.51
C GLU A 50 7.77 5.64 2.38
N ALA A 51 9.09 5.87 2.45
CA ALA A 51 9.65 7.21 2.30
C ALA A 51 9.41 7.78 0.90
N GLU A 52 9.59 6.97 -0.15
CA GLU A 52 9.30 7.33 -1.54
C GLU A 52 7.80 7.62 -1.74
N ALA A 53 6.93 6.75 -1.24
CA ALA A 53 5.48 6.89 -1.38
C ALA A 53 4.95 8.14 -0.69
N LEU A 54 5.37 8.39 0.55
CA LEU A 54 4.97 9.59 1.29
C LEU A 54 5.38 10.87 0.56
N ALA A 55 6.62 10.94 0.07
CA ALA A 55 7.08 12.09 -0.70
C ALA A 55 6.33 12.25 -2.02
N PHE A 56 6.07 11.13 -2.71
CA PHE A 56 5.36 11.11 -3.98
C PHE A 56 3.90 11.56 -3.82
N VAL A 57 3.18 10.99 -2.87
CA VAL A 57 1.77 11.31 -2.61
C VAL A 57 1.60 12.76 -2.16
N ALA A 58 2.46 13.24 -1.25
CA ALA A 58 2.44 14.64 -0.80
C ALA A 58 2.66 15.66 -1.95
N ALA A 59 3.40 15.26 -3.00
CA ALA A 59 3.67 16.13 -4.14
C ALA A 59 2.52 16.14 -5.18
N HIS A 60 1.67 15.10 -5.22
CA HIS A 60 0.71 14.91 -6.30
C HIS A 60 -0.77 14.90 -5.88
N THR A 61 -1.05 14.89 -4.58
CA THR A 61 -2.43 14.75 -4.06
C THR A 61 -2.72 15.72 -2.92
N SER A 62 -3.98 15.79 -2.53
CA SER A 62 -4.44 16.50 -1.33
C SER A 62 -4.55 15.59 -0.09
N ILE A 63 -4.16 14.33 -0.20
CA ILE A 63 -4.27 13.33 0.86
C ILE A 63 -3.40 13.75 2.05
N PRO A 64 -3.94 13.82 3.27
CA PRO A 64 -3.15 14.14 4.44
C PRO A 64 -2.22 12.98 4.79
N VAL A 65 -0.92 13.18 4.59
CA VAL A 65 0.13 12.21 4.87
C VAL A 65 1.24 12.82 5.72
N PRO A 66 1.95 12.03 6.55
CA PRO A 66 3.11 12.52 7.28
C PRO A 66 4.20 13.02 6.32
N ARG A 67 4.81 14.15 6.62
CA ARG A 67 6.00 14.60 5.92
C ARG A 67 7.21 13.82 6.41
N VAL A 68 8.00 13.26 5.48
CA VAL A 68 9.27 12.62 5.77
C VAL A 68 10.35 13.68 6.03
N HIS A 69 11.05 13.58 7.15
CA HIS A 69 12.18 14.45 7.52
C HIS A 69 13.51 13.82 7.16
N SER A 70 13.66 12.52 7.43
CA SER A 70 14.86 11.75 7.09
C SER A 70 14.57 10.26 7.12
N TYR A 71 15.37 9.50 6.41
CA TYR A 71 15.43 8.04 6.53
C TYR A 71 16.85 7.55 6.32
N TRP A 72 17.19 6.39 6.86
CA TRP A 72 18.51 5.76 6.74
C TRP A 72 18.41 4.27 6.95
N PHE A 73 19.50 3.57 6.65
CA PHE A 73 19.61 2.13 6.76
C PHE A 73 20.78 1.75 7.68
N ASP A 74 20.58 0.69 8.46
CA ASP A 74 21.59 0.07 9.33
C ASP A 74 21.51 -1.47 9.15
N GLY A 75 22.34 -2.02 8.31
CA GLY A 75 22.23 -3.40 7.85
C GLY A 75 20.89 -3.64 7.15
N ASP A 76 20.14 -4.61 7.62
CA ASP A 76 18.82 -4.97 7.08
C ASP A 76 17.67 -4.14 7.68
N GLN A 77 17.99 -3.23 8.60
CA GLN A 77 17.00 -2.36 9.22
C GLN A 77 17.00 -0.97 8.58
N GLY A 78 15.82 -0.47 8.29
CA GLY A 78 15.58 0.90 7.92
C GLY A 78 14.87 1.66 9.02
N SER A 79 15.06 2.97 9.04
CA SER A 79 14.37 3.90 9.92
C SER A 79 13.89 5.09 9.12
N VAL A 80 12.66 5.53 9.33
CA VAL A 80 12.12 6.77 8.78
C VAL A 80 11.61 7.66 9.90
N VAL A 81 12.00 8.93 9.87
CA VAL A 81 11.50 9.98 10.76
C VAL A 81 10.53 10.84 9.99
N MET A 82 9.34 10.99 10.53
CA MET A 82 8.24 11.70 9.91
C MET A 82 7.40 12.46 10.92
N ASP A 83 6.48 13.29 10.45
CA ASP A 83 5.55 14.02 11.31
C ASP A 83 4.72 13.05 12.18
N TYR A 84 4.48 13.45 13.42
CA TYR A 84 3.43 12.83 14.23
C TYR A 84 2.08 13.41 13.82
N MET A 85 1.21 12.57 13.31
CA MET A 85 -0.15 12.97 12.92
C MET A 85 -1.11 12.78 14.09
N GLU A 86 -1.83 13.84 14.44
CA GLU A 86 -2.86 13.79 15.47
C GLU A 86 -4.14 13.16 14.95
N GLY A 87 -4.83 12.44 15.82
CA GLY A 87 -6.09 11.78 15.52
C GLY A 87 -6.18 10.41 16.17
N GLU A 88 -7.35 9.82 16.11
CA GLU A 88 -7.57 8.45 16.57
C GLU A 88 -7.68 7.49 15.39
N MET A 89 -7.17 6.28 15.54
CA MET A 89 -7.35 5.24 14.52
C MET A 89 -8.85 4.99 14.29
N LEU A 90 -9.27 5.05 13.03
CA LEU A 90 -10.66 4.82 12.63
C LEU A 90 -11.19 3.48 13.19
N GLN A 91 -10.33 2.45 13.29
CA GLN A 91 -10.69 1.17 13.88
C GLN A 91 -11.17 1.29 15.33
N ARG A 92 -10.56 2.18 16.13
CA ARG A 92 -10.91 2.37 17.55
C ARG A 92 -12.26 3.03 17.71
N VAL A 93 -12.55 4.02 16.87
CA VAL A 93 -13.82 4.78 16.95
C VAL A 93 -14.93 4.19 16.09
N TRP A 94 -14.65 3.19 15.26
CA TRP A 94 -15.60 2.63 14.29
C TRP A 94 -16.94 2.25 14.87
N ARG A 95 -16.96 1.69 16.08
CA ARG A 95 -18.20 1.25 16.75
C ARG A 95 -18.96 2.40 17.43
N SER A 96 -18.27 3.46 17.79
CA SER A 96 -18.86 4.62 18.50
C SER A 96 -19.39 5.70 17.57
N ILE A 97 -18.87 5.81 16.34
CA ILE A 97 -19.36 6.76 15.35
C ILE A 97 -20.63 6.25 14.66
N SER A 98 -21.46 7.19 14.20
CA SER A 98 -22.72 6.87 13.51
C SER A 98 -22.49 6.23 12.14
N GLU A 99 -23.51 5.58 11.59
CA GLU A 99 -23.45 5.02 10.24
C GLU A 99 -23.20 6.11 9.18
N ALA A 100 -23.81 7.28 9.37
CA ALA A 100 -23.61 8.43 8.49
C ALA A 100 -22.16 8.90 8.50
N GLN A 101 -21.53 8.99 9.67
CA GLN A 101 -20.10 9.33 9.77
C GLN A 101 -19.19 8.27 9.15
N ARG A 102 -19.51 6.97 9.34
CA ARG A 102 -18.78 5.88 8.64
C ARG A 102 -18.83 6.06 7.13
N LEU A 103 -20.01 6.35 6.60
CA LEU A 103 -20.20 6.55 5.16
C LEU A 103 -19.46 7.80 4.66
N THR A 104 -19.46 8.91 5.42
CA THR A 104 -18.70 10.12 5.09
C THR A 104 -17.20 9.81 5.00
N VAL A 105 -16.63 9.12 5.99
CA VAL A 105 -15.21 8.72 5.96
C VAL A 105 -14.90 7.81 4.77
N MET A 106 -15.72 6.78 4.53
CA MET A 106 -15.50 5.85 3.42
C MET A 106 -15.55 6.56 2.06
N ARG A 107 -16.50 7.49 1.86
CA ARG A 107 -16.59 8.30 0.64
C ARG A 107 -15.38 9.22 0.48
N LYS A 108 -14.89 9.81 1.57
CA LYS A 108 -13.68 10.62 1.51
C LYS A 108 -12.45 9.80 1.14
N ILE A 109 -12.32 8.58 1.67
CA ILE A 109 -11.25 7.67 1.27
C ILE A 109 -11.40 7.27 -0.21
N ALA A 110 -12.61 7.02 -0.70
CA ALA A 110 -12.83 6.76 -2.12
C ALA A 110 -12.35 7.94 -3.01
N THR A 111 -12.60 9.19 -2.58
CA THR A 111 -12.05 10.36 -3.26
C THR A 111 -10.51 10.34 -3.28
N PHE A 112 -9.87 9.92 -2.20
CA PHE A 112 -8.42 9.77 -2.16
C PHE A 112 -7.92 8.67 -3.10
N VAL A 113 -8.64 7.54 -3.18
CA VAL A 113 -8.32 6.49 -4.16
C VAL A 113 -8.41 7.02 -5.59
N ASP A 114 -9.41 7.85 -5.89
CA ASP A 114 -9.55 8.47 -7.20
C ASP A 114 -8.43 9.50 -7.48
N GLU A 115 -8.00 10.27 -6.47
CA GLU A 115 -6.82 11.13 -6.60
C GLU A 115 -5.55 10.31 -6.92
N LEU A 116 -5.33 9.18 -6.24
CA LEU A 116 -4.19 8.29 -6.50
C LEU A 116 -4.25 7.72 -7.93
N ARG A 117 -5.42 7.25 -8.36
CA ARG A 117 -5.65 6.70 -9.70
C ARG A 117 -5.43 7.73 -10.81
N ALA A 118 -5.63 9.00 -10.51
CA ALA A 118 -5.46 10.10 -11.47
C ALA A 118 -3.99 10.53 -11.65
N ILE A 119 -3.06 10.09 -10.80
CA ILE A 119 -1.64 10.44 -10.92
C ILE A 119 -1.09 9.81 -12.20
N PRO A 120 -0.45 10.58 -13.10
CA PRO A 120 0.22 10.02 -14.27
C PRO A 120 1.40 9.14 -13.85
N GLN A 121 1.49 7.94 -14.40
CA GLN A 121 2.63 7.07 -14.13
C GLN A 121 3.91 7.68 -14.70
N PRO A 122 4.97 7.91 -13.88
CA PRO A 122 6.23 8.43 -14.38
C PRO A 122 6.98 7.35 -15.17
N ARG A 123 8.01 7.75 -15.90
CA ARG A 123 9.00 6.80 -16.41
C ARG A 123 9.77 6.20 -15.23
N PRO A 124 10.11 4.89 -15.27
CA PRO A 124 10.93 4.28 -14.22
C PRO A 124 12.31 4.95 -14.18
N ILE A 125 12.86 5.12 -12.97
CA ILE A 125 14.09 5.92 -12.81
C ILE A 125 15.33 5.18 -13.30
N ASP A 126 15.48 3.89 -12.98
CA ASP A 126 16.74 3.17 -13.15
C ASP A 126 16.65 1.87 -13.98
N ASP A 127 15.49 1.54 -14.54
CA ASP A 127 15.35 0.31 -15.32
C ASP A 127 14.97 0.58 -16.77
N ALA A 128 15.98 0.52 -17.64
CA ALA A 128 15.82 0.66 -19.09
C ALA A 128 15.03 -0.48 -19.75
N ASN A 129 14.77 -1.59 -19.02
CA ASN A 129 14.02 -2.72 -19.52
C ASN A 129 12.51 -2.56 -19.28
N LEU A 130 12.11 -1.64 -18.41
CA LEU A 130 10.70 -1.34 -18.20
C LEU A 130 10.16 -0.43 -19.32
N PRO A 131 8.89 -0.62 -19.72
CA PRO A 131 8.24 0.31 -20.64
C PRO A 131 8.07 1.70 -20.00
N PRO A 132 7.84 2.76 -20.78
CA PRO A 132 7.62 4.10 -20.24
C PRO A 132 6.43 4.18 -19.26
N THR A 133 5.40 3.35 -19.47
CA THR A 133 4.19 3.24 -18.64
C THR A 133 3.66 1.81 -18.69
N GLY A 134 2.75 1.46 -17.78
CA GLY A 134 2.14 0.12 -17.71
C GLY A 134 2.97 -0.90 -16.93
N TRP A 135 4.07 -0.49 -16.32
CA TRP A 135 4.86 -1.33 -15.42
C TRP A 135 4.25 -1.38 -14.01
N ILE A 136 4.55 -2.43 -13.24
CA ILE A 136 4.10 -2.65 -11.87
C ILE A 136 5.31 -2.66 -10.95
N GLY A 137 5.30 -1.81 -9.91
CA GLY A 137 6.45 -1.65 -9.03
C GLY A 137 6.21 -0.65 -7.89
N SER A 138 7.28 -0.25 -7.20
CA SER A 138 7.29 0.82 -6.19
C SER A 138 6.96 2.19 -6.84
N PRO A 139 6.80 3.28 -6.09
CA PRO A 139 6.50 4.59 -6.67
C PRO A 139 7.46 5.02 -7.79
N LEU A 140 8.73 4.67 -7.69
CA LEU A 140 9.78 5.06 -8.65
C LEU A 140 10.20 3.96 -9.64
N GLY A 141 9.51 2.80 -9.64
CA GLY A 141 9.80 1.71 -10.57
C GLY A 141 10.77 0.65 -10.05
N HIS A 142 11.03 0.63 -8.75
CA HIS A 142 11.82 -0.42 -8.11
C HIS A 142 10.94 -1.63 -7.72
N SER A 143 11.58 -2.66 -7.19
CA SER A 143 10.89 -3.80 -6.56
C SER A 143 10.07 -3.34 -5.35
N PHE A 144 9.07 -4.14 -4.98
CA PHE A 144 8.12 -3.79 -3.94
C PHE A 144 7.79 -4.98 -3.03
N CYS A 145 7.06 -4.72 -1.95
CA CYS A 145 6.45 -5.72 -1.08
C CYS A 145 4.93 -5.69 -1.20
N ASP A 146 4.28 -6.84 -1.04
CA ASP A 146 2.82 -6.92 -0.91
C ASP A 146 2.41 -8.13 -0.07
N PHE A 147 1.71 -7.90 1.04
CA PHE A 147 1.28 -8.95 1.97
C PHE A 147 0.22 -9.88 1.39
N ALA A 148 -0.49 -9.50 0.33
CA ALA A 148 -1.43 -10.37 -0.35
C ALA A 148 -0.74 -11.36 -1.31
N ILE A 149 0.57 -11.18 -1.57
CA ILE A 149 1.34 -12.05 -2.47
C ILE A 149 2.38 -12.83 -1.70
N THR A 150 3.16 -12.13 -0.86
CA THR A 150 4.18 -12.71 0.01
C THR A 150 4.13 -12.00 1.35
N GLN A 151 4.74 -12.56 2.42
CA GLN A 151 4.79 -11.88 3.72
C GLN A 151 5.82 -10.72 3.77
N CYS A 152 6.08 -10.08 2.64
CA CYS A 152 7.11 -9.05 2.48
C CYS A 152 8.52 -9.49 2.89
N THR A 153 8.78 -10.79 2.89
CA THR A 153 10.12 -11.37 3.05
C THR A 153 10.85 -11.45 1.72
N THR A 154 10.10 -11.39 0.61
CA THR A 154 10.61 -11.48 -0.75
C THR A 154 10.23 -10.23 -1.53
N LEU A 155 11.18 -9.67 -2.26
CA LEU A 155 10.95 -8.59 -3.20
C LEU A 155 10.23 -9.09 -4.45
N LEU A 156 9.25 -8.31 -4.89
CA LEU A 156 8.46 -8.55 -6.07
C LEU A 156 8.85 -7.56 -7.17
N GLY A 157 8.93 -8.00 -8.40
CA GLY A 157 9.13 -7.15 -9.57
C GLY A 157 10.44 -6.33 -9.57
N PRO A 158 10.46 -5.17 -10.24
CA PRO A 158 9.32 -4.62 -10.99
C PRO A 158 8.92 -5.51 -12.19
N PHE A 159 7.66 -5.41 -12.59
CA PHE A 159 7.14 -6.19 -13.71
C PHE A 159 6.87 -5.28 -14.92
N PRO A 160 7.25 -5.66 -16.14
CA PRO A 160 7.08 -4.82 -17.33
C PRO A 160 5.61 -4.72 -17.78
N SER A 161 4.72 -5.55 -17.28
CA SER A 161 3.31 -5.56 -17.65
C SER A 161 2.47 -6.30 -16.61
N GLU A 162 1.16 -6.10 -16.67
CA GLU A 162 0.20 -6.86 -15.87
C GLU A 162 0.28 -8.36 -16.17
N ARG A 163 0.49 -8.75 -17.42
CA ARG A 163 0.69 -10.16 -17.80
C ARG A 163 1.88 -10.79 -17.06
N ALA A 164 3.02 -10.10 -17.03
CA ALA A 164 4.20 -10.58 -16.33
C ALA A 164 3.97 -10.69 -14.81
N PHE A 165 3.22 -9.75 -14.23
CA PHE A 165 2.81 -9.79 -12.83
C PHE A 165 1.92 -11.00 -12.52
N TRP A 166 0.92 -11.27 -13.37
CA TRP A 166 0.05 -12.43 -13.22
C TRP A 166 0.79 -13.74 -13.41
N ASP A 167 1.65 -13.86 -14.44
CA ASP A 167 2.43 -15.07 -14.68
C ASP A 167 3.33 -15.40 -13.49
N TYR A 168 3.93 -14.39 -12.87
CA TYR A 168 4.68 -14.58 -11.63
C TYR A 168 3.80 -15.09 -10.49
N ARG A 169 2.65 -14.46 -10.24
CA ARG A 169 1.73 -14.88 -9.18
C ARG A 169 1.23 -16.31 -9.39
N LEU A 170 0.82 -16.66 -10.60
CA LEU A 170 0.38 -18.00 -10.94
C LEU A 170 1.50 -19.03 -10.74
N SER A 171 2.76 -18.68 -11.04
CA SER A 171 3.90 -19.58 -10.80
C SER A 171 4.10 -19.90 -9.32
N LEU A 172 3.81 -18.95 -8.42
CA LEU A 172 3.82 -19.21 -6.98
C LEU A 172 2.78 -20.27 -6.61
N TYR A 173 1.56 -20.15 -7.11
CA TYR A 173 0.51 -21.14 -6.85
C TYR A 173 0.81 -22.52 -7.47
N GLU A 174 1.43 -22.55 -8.64
CA GLU A 174 1.94 -23.79 -9.26
C GLU A 174 2.96 -24.50 -8.37
N GLN A 175 3.87 -23.75 -7.76
CA GLN A 175 4.84 -24.29 -6.81
C GLN A 175 4.17 -24.85 -5.54
N PHE A 176 3.19 -24.11 -4.99
CA PHE A 176 2.47 -24.53 -3.77
C PHE A 176 1.50 -25.69 -3.99
N SER A 177 1.01 -25.88 -5.20
CA SER A 177 0.12 -27.00 -5.51
C SER A 177 0.83 -28.36 -5.45
N GLU A 178 2.17 -28.36 -5.29
CA GLU A 178 3.01 -29.59 -5.23
C GLU A 178 2.70 -30.58 -6.37
N GLY A 179 2.27 -30.05 -7.51
CA GLY A 179 1.89 -30.86 -8.66
C GLY A 179 0.49 -31.47 -8.59
N HIS A 180 -0.37 -31.05 -7.67
CA HIS A 180 -1.75 -31.55 -7.56
C HIS A 180 -2.55 -31.24 -8.85
N PRO A 181 -2.98 -32.28 -9.65
CA PRO A 181 -3.52 -32.06 -10.98
C PRO A 181 -4.79 -31.17 -11.04
N PRO A 182 -5.77 -31.27 -10.10
CA PRO A 182 -6.92 -30.37 -10.08
C PRO A 182 -6.54 -28.90 -9.92
N ASP A 183 -5.54 -28.59 -9.07
CA ASP A 183 -5.11 -27.20 -8.84
C ASP A 183 -4.38 -26.66 -10.05
N LEU A 184 -3.49 -27.45 -10.65
CA LEU A 184 -2.80 -27.08 -11.89
C LEU A 184 -3.79 -26.83 -13.05
N ALA A 185 -4.86 -27.62 -13.15
CA ALA A 185 -5.90 -27.39 -14.13
C ALA A 185 -6.63 -26.06 -13.90
N ARG A 186 -7.00 -25.75 -12.63
CA ARG A 186 -7.62 -24.47 -12.27
C ARG A 186 -6.69 -23.27 -12.51
N ILE A 187 -5.40 -23.39 -12.18
CA ILE A 187 -4.40 -22.35 -12.46
C ILE A 187 -4.29 -22.11 -13.97
N ALA A 188 -4.26 -23.18 -14.79
CA ALA A 188 -4.22 -23.05 -16.23
C ALA A 188 -5.49 -22.39 -16.81
N ASP A 189 -6.67 -22.67 -16.24
CA ASP A 189 -7.92 -22.01 -16.61
C ASP A 189 -7.90 -20.53 -16.26
N LEU A 190 -7.49 -20.16 -15.05
CA LEU A 190 -7.33 -18.78 -14.63
C LEU A 190 -6.34 -18.04 -15.54
N ARG A 191 -5.19 -18.63 -15.88
CA ARG A 191 -4.21 -18.04 -16.79
C ARG A 191 -4.80 -17.68 -18.16
N ARG A 192 -5.76 -18.49 -18.66
CA ARG A 192 -6.44 -18.22 -19.93
C ARG A 192 -7.55 -17.18 -19.84
N SER A 193 -8.22 -17.11 -18.70
CA SER A 193 -9.39 -16.24 -18.49
C SER A 193 -9.07 -14.88 -17.92
N MET A 194 -7.90 -14.71 -17.28
CA MET A 194 -7.52 -13.43 -16.65
C MET A 194 -7.27 -12.34 -17.69
N PRO A 195 -8.01 -11.22 -17.65
CA PRO A 195 -7.68 -10.04 -18.42
C PRO A 195 -6.32 -9.49 -17.94
N CYS A 196 -5.57 -8.87 -18.85
CA CYS A 196 -4.27 -8.27 -18.54
C CYS A 196 -4.08 -6.96 -19.31
N ASP A 197 -5.15 -6.19 -19.42
CA ASP A 197 -5.22 -4.92 -20.13
C ASP A 197 -5.80 -3.80 -19.25
N HIS A 198 -5.75 -4.01 -17.93
CA HIS A 198 -6.21 -3.01 -16.97
C HIS A 198 -5.29 -1.78 -16.96
N PRO A 199 -5.85 -0.59 -16.69
CA PRO A 199 -5.04 0.56 -16.34
C PRO A 199 -4.15 0.25 -15.14
N ILE A 200 -2.86 0.58 -15.24
CA ILE A 200 -1.93 0.55 -14.11
C ILE A 200 -1.97 1.93 -13.45
N VAL A 201 -2.37 1.96 -12.20
CA VAL A 201 -2.60 3.17 -11.42
C VAL A 201 -1.84 3.15 -10.11
N PHE A 202 -1.67 4.31 -9.49
CA PHE A 202 -1.06 4.36 -8.17
C PHE A 202 -2.05 3.88 -7.11
N THR A 203 -1.59 3.03 -6.20
CA THR A 203 -2.37 2.48 -5.08
C THR A 203 -1.64 2.68 -3.77
N HIS A 204 -2.38 2.76 -2.68
CA HIS A 204 -1.84 2.65 -1.34
C HIS A 204 -1.46 1.20 -1.01
N GLY A 205 -2.30 0.25 -1.42
CA GLY A 205 -2.08 -1.19 -1.24
C GLY A 205 -2.28 -1.71 0.18
N ASP A 206 -2.74 -0.88 1.12
CA ASP A 206 -3.05 -1.29 2.50
C ASP A 206 -4.04 -0.32 3.19
N ILE A 207 -5.04 0.17 2.47
CA ILE A 207 -6.09 0.99 3.08
C ILE A 207 -6.97 0.11 3.97
N ASN A 208 -6.82 0.30 5.27
CA ASN A 208 -7.64 -0.33 6.28
C ASN A 208 -7.89 0.66 7.45
N ARG A 209 -8.83 0.34 8.33
CA ARG A 209 -9.23 1.24 9.43
C ARG A 209 -8.14 1.51 10.47
N ARG A 210 -7.04 0.74 10.47
CA ARG A 210 -5.89 0.98 11.37
C ARG A 210 -4.95 2.03 10.81
N ASN A 211 -4.97 2.23 9.50
CA ASN A 211 -4.08 3.12 8.78
C ASN A 211 -4.72 4.48 8.46
N VAL A 212 -5.97 4.70 8.89
CA VAL A 212 -6.68 5.98 8.77
C VAL A 212 -6.84 6.59 10.15
N LEU A 213 -6.37 7.83 10.32
CA LEU A 213 -6.61 8.64 11.51
C LEU A 213 -7.76 9.60 11.26
N VAL A 214 -8.60 9.76 12.28
CA VAL A 214 -9.74 10.65 12.24
C VAL A 214 -9.82 11.49 13.49
N ARG A 215 -10.51 12.63 13.38
CA ARG A 215 -10.94 13.47 14.52
C ARG A 215 -12.45 13.61 14.45
N VAL A 216 -13.11 13.31 15.56
CA VAL A 216 -14.56 13.45 15.70
C VAL A 216 -14.84 14.72 16.51
N HIS A 217 -15.64 15.62 15.95
CA HIS A 217 -15.95 16.92 16.55
C HIS A 217 -17.36 16.96 17.17
N GLY A 218 -18.24 16.07 16.74
CA GLY A 218 -19.64 16.03 17.16
C GLY A 218 -20.37 14.80 16.62
N GLU A 219 -21.71 14.87 16.59
CA GLU A 219 -22.58 13.73 16.21
C GLU A 219 -23.08 13.81 14.75
N GLY A 220 -22.94 14.95 14.10
CA GLY A 220 -23.37 15.13 12.71
C GLY A 220 -22.54 14.29 11.73
N PRO A 221 -23.09 13.98 10.55
CA PRO A 221 -22.37 13.21 9.53
C PRO A 221 -21.07 13.86 9.08
N ASP A 222 -20.99 15.18 9.09
CA ASP A 222 -19.80 15.94 8.68
C ASP A 222 -18.89 16.32 9.88
N ASP A 223 -19.27 15.96 11.11
CA ASP A 223 -18.48 16.21 12.32
C ASP A 223 -17.35 15.20 12.51
N ILE A 224 -16.84 14.66 11.42
CA ILE A 224 -15.70 13.75 11.38
C ILE A 224 -14.79 14.12 10.22
N GLU A 225 -13.50 14.22 10.48
CA GLU A 225 -12.48 14.49 9.44
C GLU A 225 -11.40 13.42 9.44
N ILE A 226 -10.83 13.13 8.26
CA ILE A 226 -9.62 12.32 8.15
C ILE A 226 -8.42 13.25 8.36
N THR A 227 -7.63 12.96 9.39
CA THR A 227 -6.43 13.73 9.73
C THR A 227 -5.17 13.15 9.13
N ALA A 228 -5.14 11.84 8.83
CA ALA A 228 -4.02 11.22 8.11
C ALA A 228 -4.40 9.87 7.50
N VAL A 229 -3.70 9.52 6.41
CA VAL A 229 -3.56 8.16 5.89
C VAL A 229 -2.11 7.73 6.09
N LEU A 230 -1.91 6.60 6.75
CA LEU A 230 -0.62 6.10 7.24
C LEU A 230 -0.26 4.76 6.59
N ASP A 231 1.02 4.37 6.72
CA ASP A 231 1.51 3.03 6.37
C ASP A 231 1.56 2.75 4.87
N TRP A 232 2.35 3.55 4.16
CA TRP A 232 2.50 3.53 2.71
C TRP A 232 3.55 2.54 2.19
N GLU A 233 3.99 1.60 3.01
CA GLU A 233 5.07 0.65 2.70
C GLU A 233 4.72 -0.40 1.63
N GLN A 234 3.44 -0.50 1.23
CA GLN A 234 2.97 -1.35 0.14
C GLN A 234 2.54 -0.55 -1.10
N ALA A 235 2.67 0.78 -1.04
CA ALA A 235 2.22 1.65 -2.12
C ALA A 235 3.02 1.48 -3.40
N GLY A 236 2.38 1.80 -4.52
CA GLY A 236 3.02 1.75 -5.83
C GLY A 236 2.02 1.54 -6.97
N TRP A 237 2.53 1.18 -8.13
CA TRP A 237 1.77 1.01 -9.37
C TRP A 237 1.22 -0.39 -9.48
N ARG A 238 -0.11 -0.53 -9.59
CA ARG A 238 -0.84 -1.80 -9.62
C ARG A 238 -2.02 -1.72 -10.60
N PRO A 239 -2.59 -2.88 -11.00
CA PRO A 239 -3.85 -2.89 -11.72
C PRO A 239 -4.95 -2.16 -10.94
N ILE A 240 -5.82 -1.44 -11.62
CA ILE A 240 -6.82 -0.53 -11.02
C ILE A 240 -7.72 -1.19 -9.96
N TYR A 241 -7.96 -2.48 -10.05
CA TYR A 241 -8.78 -3.23 -9.08
C TYR A 241 -8.01 -3.61 -7.79
N TRP A 242 -6.67 -3.43 -7.76
CA TRP A 242 -5.82 -3.88 -6.65
C TRP A 242 -6.17 -3.23 -5.31
N GLU A 243 -6.51 -1.96 -5.30
CA GLU A 243 -6.93 -1.29 -4.07
C GLU A 243 -8.20 -1.90 -3.47
N SER A 244 -9.17 -2.31 -4.29
CA SER A 244 -10.37 -3.00 -3.81
C SER A 244 -10.08 -4.38 -3.23
N LEU A 245 -9.20 -5.14 -3.88
CA LEU A 245 -8.72 -6.42 -3.36
C LEU A 245 -8.10 -6.24 -1.97
N LYS A 246 -7.21 -5.27 -1.84
CA LYS A 246 -6.51 -4.97 -0.58
C LYS A 246 -7.45 -4.39 0.49
N TRP A 247 -8.42 -3.58 0.11
CA TRP A 247 -9.44 -3.05 1.01
C TRP A 247 -10.21 -4.14 1.77
N THR A 248 -10.48 -5.25 1.10
CA THR A 248 -11.23 -6.37 1.66
C THR A 248 -10.36 -7.45 2.29
N PHE A 249 -9.04 -7.38 2.09
CA PHE A 249 -8.09 -8.41 2.51
C PHE A 249 -8.10 -8.66 4.02
N GLU A 250 -8.04 -7.59 4.84
CA GLU A 250 -8.03 -7.72 6.30
C GLU A 250 -9.40 -7.40 6.94
N ASP A 251 -10.08 -6.39 6.43
CA ASP A 251 -11.27 -5.80 7.03
C ASP A 251 -12.57 -6.14 6.28
N GLY A 252 -12.52 -7.03 5.29
CA GLY A 252 -13.66 -7.36 4.43
C GLY A 252 -14.90 -7.91 5.15
N HIS A 253 -14.72 -8.46 6.35
CA HIS A 253 -15.81 -8.92 7.20
C HIS A 253 -16.44 -7.82 8.07
N THR A 254 -15.87 -6.62 8.08
CA THR A 254 -16.43 -5.51 8.86
C THR A 254 -17.67 -4.97 8.17
N PRO A 255 -18.83 -4.98 8.87
CA PRO A 255 -20.09 -4.48 8.29
C PRO A 255 -19.94 -3.05 7.75
N GLY A 256 -20.42 -2.85 6.52
CA GLY A 256 -20.34 -1.58 5.78
C GLY A 256 -18.98 -1.35 5.12
N TRP A 257 -17.87 -1.65 5.77
CA TRP A 257 -16.52 -1.46 5.20
C TRP A 257 -16.27 -2.37 4.00
N GLY A 258 -16.39 -3.69 4.17
CA GLY A 258 -16.17 -4.65 3.10
C GLY A 258 -17.12 -4.48 1.92
N ASP A 259 -18.41 -4.19 2.19
CA ASP A 259 -19.40 -3.96 1.14
C ASP A 259 -19.09 -2.70 0.32
N PHE A 260 -18.62 -1.65 0.99
CA PHE A 260 -18.19 -0.41 0.31
C PHE A 260 -16.99 -0.68 -0.61
N GLY A 261 -15.98 -1.41 -0.14
CA GLY A 261 -14.82 -1.79 -0.96
C GLY A 261 -15.21 -2.58 -2.21
N ARG A 262 -16.09 -3.57 -2.05
CA ARG A 262 -16.57 -4.38 -3.17
C ARG A 262 -17.40 -3.60 -4.19
N LYS A 263 -18.19 -2.63 -3.76
CA LYS A 263 -19.10 -1.89 -4.63
C LYS A 263 -18.49 -0.61 -5.17
N GLU A 264 -17.97 0.23 -4.28
CA GLU A 264 -17.58 1.59 -4.62
C GLU A 264 -16.11 1.66 -5.08
N ILE A 265 -15.21 0.93 -4.42
CA ILE A 265 -13.78 0.95 -4.77
C ILE A 265 -13.49 0.07 -5.99
N ALA A 266 -14.11 -1.12 -6.07
CA ALA A 266 -13.97 -2.00 -7.23
C ALA A 266 -14.70 -1.44 -8.46
N GLY A 267 -15.89 -0.87 -8.29
CA GLY A 267 -16.69 -0.36 -9.39
C GLY A 267 -16.91 -1.42 -10.47
N GLN A 268 -16.58 -1.08 -11.72
CA GLN A 268 -16.70 -1.99 -12.87
C GLN A 268 -15.72 -3.19 -12.85
N TYR A 269 -14.70 -3.17 -11.97
CA TYR A 269 -13.66 -4.21 -11.89
C TYR A 269 -13.95 -5.26 -10.80
N SER A 270 -15.19 -5.37 -10.33
CA SER A 270 -15.57 -6.35 -9.30
C SER A 270 -15.32 -7.81 -9.73
N SER A 271 -15.52 -8.13 -11.01
CA SER A 271 -15.22 -9.46 -11.56
C SER A 271 -13.73 -9.82 -11.48
N ASP A 272 -12.83 -8.85 -11.58
CA ASP A 272 -11.39 -9.07 -11.53
C ASP A 272 -10.94 -9.35 -10.08
N VAL A 273 -11.59 -8.72 -9.11
CA VAL A 273 -11.41 -9.05 -7.68
C VAL A 273 -11.86 -10.47 -7.39
N GLU A 274 -12.99 -10.93 -7.96
CA GLU A 274 -13.48 -12.31 -7.80
C GLU A 274 -12.53 -13.34 -8.45
N LEU A 275 -11.90 -13.02 -9.58
CA LEU A 275 -10.87 -13.87 -10.18
C LEU A 275 -9.66 -14.03 -9.26
N ASP A 276 -9.25 -12.97 -8.57
CA ASP A 276 -8.17 -13.04 -7.59
C ASP A 276 -8.55 -13.91 -6.38
N TYR A 277 -9.77 -13.78 -5.86
CA TYR A 277 -10.26 -14.68 -4.81
C TYR A 277 -10.32 -16.14 -5.26
N ALA A 278 -10.70 -16.39 -6.52
CA ALA A 278 -10.68 -17.73 -7.08
C ALA A 278 -9.26 -18.32 -7.11
N LEU A 279 -8.25 -17.51 -7.42
CA LEU A 279 -6.85 -17.90 -7.34
C LEU A 279 -6.45 -18.21 -5.88
N GLN A 280 -6.72 -17.30 -4.94
CA GLN A 280 -6.40 -17.48 -3.52
C GLN A 280 -7.04 -18.75 -2.94
N SER A 281 -8.24 -19.13 -3.42
CA SER A 281 -8.96 -20.31 -2.94
C SER A 281 -8.33 -21.65 -3.35
N ILE A 282 -7.37 -21.67 -4.29
CA ILE A 282 -6.72 -22.91 -4.76
C ILE A 282 -5.87 -23.53 -3.65
N THR A 283 -5.10 -22.75 -2.93
CA THR A 283 -4.20 -23.22 -1.88
C THR A 283 -4.60 -22.76 -0.48
N GLY A 284 -5.75 -22.06 -0.35
CA GLY A 284 -6.29 -21.54 0.90
C GLY A 284 -5.72 -20.19 1.30
N TYR A 285 -4.48 -19.98 1.28
CA TYR A 285 -3.73 -18.73 1.55
C TYR A 285 -2.32 -18.97 1.08
N ILE A 286 -1.68 -17.99 0.48
CA ILE A 286 -0.24 -18.07 0.31
C ILE A 286 0.42 -17.47 1.55
N PRO A 287 0.84 -18.24 2.52
CA PRO A 287 1.72 -17.78 3.57
C PRO A 287 3.14 -18.04 3.08
N LEU A 288 3.77 -17.06 2.51
CA LEU A 288 5.19 -17.16 2.22
C LEU A 288 6.01 -16.31 3.13
#